data_d30c0d581be10896feb49ac1d61a24f3
#
_entry.id   d30c0d581be10896feb49ac1d61a24f3
#
_cell.length_a   1.000
_cell.length_b   1.000
_cell.length_c   1.000
_cell.angle_alpha   90.00
_cell.angle_beta   90.00
_cell.angle_gamma   90.00
#
_symmetry.space_group_name_H-M   'P 1'
#
loop_
_entity.id
_entity.type
_entity.pdbx_description
1 polymer ?
#
loop_
_entity_poly.entity_id
_entity_poly.type
_entity_poly.pdbx_seq_one_letter_code
_entity_poly.pdbx_strand_id
1 'polypeptide(L)'
;MILIIRNRATPEQMQEMLAALKIYIKVAVDIDRKLLSGGGELHADCEQILLKDGSQQDQIWGADWYPFNQTVGHESIINIRPRLNNRSMEIQSPCIREQVSEVLYNLLGGVQWR
;
A
#
# COMPACT_ATOMS: atom_id res chain seq x y z
N MET A 1 -4.41 0.51 13.71
CA MET A 1 -5.63 0.05 13.02
C MET A 1 -5.42 0.11 11.52
N ILE A 2 -5.83 -0.94 10.82
CA ILE A 2 -5.73 -1.00 9.36
C ILE A 2 -7.00 -0.39 8.76
N LEU A 3 -6.81 0.58 7.87
CA LEU A 3 -7.92 1.24 7.17
C LEU A 3 -7.89 0.90 5.69
N ILE A 4 -9.07 0.85 5.07
CA ILE A 4 -9.19 0.81 3.61
C ILE A 4 -9.38 2.25 3.13
N ILE A 5 -8.52 2.69 2.23
CA ILE A 5 -8.57 4.04 1.67
C ILE A 5 -9.05 3.94 0.22
N ARG A 6 -10.28 4.40 -0.01
CA ARG A 6 -10.95 4.36 -1.33
C ARG A 6 -10.89 5.70 -2.04
N ASN A 7 -10.84 6.77 -1.25
CA ASN A 7 -10.73 8.14 -1.74
C ASN A 7 -9.58 8.80 -0.99
N ARG A 8 -9.16 9.98 -1.42
CA ARG A 8 -8.05 10.68 -0.80
C ARG A 8 -8.18 10.68 0.74
N ALA A 9 -7.13 10.24 1.41
CA ALA A 9 -7.14 10.09 2.86
C ALA A 9 -7.31 11.44 3.55
N THR A 10 -7.97 11.40 4.71
CA THR A 10 -8.06 12.58 5.59
C THR A 10 -6.82 12.63 6.49
N PRO A 11 -6.51 13.80 7.08
CA PRO A 11 -5.44 13.89 8.07
C PRO A 11 -5.60 12.90 9.22
N GLU A 12 -6.83 12.69 9.70
CA GLU A 12 -7.13 11.74 10.77
C GLU A 12 -6.81 10.31 10.36
N GLN A 13 -7.15 9.93 9.13
CA GLN A 13 -6.82 8.61 8.61
C GLN A 13 -5.31 8.43 8.50
N MET A 14 -4.57 9.45 8.07
CA MET A 14 -3.11 9.39 8.02
C MET A 14 -2.53 9.16 9.41
N GLN A 15 -3.04 9.86 10.42
CA GLN A 15 -2.57 9.69 11.79
C GLN A 15 -2.83 8.27 12.30
N GLU A 16 -4.01 7.72 12.02
CA GLU A 16 -4.33 6.34 12.42
C GLU A 16 -3.41 5.33 11.77
N MET A 17 -3.15 5.47 10.48
CA MET A 17 -2.26 4.55 9.77
C MET A 17 -0.81 4.67 10.24
N LEU A 18 -0.37 5.87 10.63
CA LEU A 18 0.99 6.08 11.12
C LEU A 18 1.20 5.58 12.56
N ALA A 19 0.13 5.30 13.29
CA ALA A 19 0.24 4.94 14.71
C ALA A 19 1.09 3.68 14.94
N ALA A 20 1.06 2.71 14.03
CA ALA A 20 1.77 1.44 14.20
C ALA A 20 3.29 1.61 14.07
N LEU A 21 3.77 2.27 13.02
CA LEU A 21 5.20 2.32 12.68
C LEU A 21 5.81 3.71 12.81
N LYS A 22 5.02 4.74 13.05
CA LYS A 22 5.40 6.12 13.38
C LYS A 22 5.96 6.94 12.21
N ILE A 23 6.87 6.38 11.42
CA ILE A 23 7.59 7.13 10.39
C ILE A 23 7.17 6.75 8.97
N TYR A 24 6.47 5.64 8.81
CA TYR A 24 5.97 5.22 7.50
C TYR A 24 4.77 4.30 7.65
N ILE A 25 4.10 4.04 6.53
CA ILE A 25 2.89 3.22 6.50
C ILE A 25 3.15 2.04 5.56
N LYS A 26 2.98 0.81 6.06
CA LYS A 26 2.92 -0.37 5.21
C LYS A 26 1.53 -0.45 4.60
N VAL A 27 1.48 -0.62 3.29
CA VAL A 27 0.22 -0.68 2.55
C VAL A 27 0.16 -1.92 1.67
N ALA A 28 -1.06 -2.37 1.39
CA ALA A 28 -1.36 -3.29 0.31
C ALA A 28 -2.19 -2.49 -0.70
N VAL A 29 -1.77 -2.51 -1.96
CA VAL A 29 -2.38 -1.70 -3.02
C VAL A 29 -3.05 -2.62 -4.02
N ASP A 30 -4.33 -2.40 -4.28
CA ASP A 30 -5.06 -3.07 -5.37
C ASP A 30 -4.98 -2.17 -6.60
N ILE A 31 -4.16 -2.57 -7.57
CA ILE A 31 -3.93 -1.74 -8.75
C ILE A 31 -5.10 -1.75 -9.73
N ASP A 32 -5.97 -2.75 -9.65
CA ASP A 32 -7.17 -2.83 -10.48
C ASP A 32 -8.27 -1.92 -9.95
N ARG A 33 -8.57 -2.02 -8.66
CA ARG A 33 -9.61 -1.23 -8.00
C ARG A 33 -9.13 0.16 -7.60
N LYS A 34 -7.83 0.41 -7.66
CA LYS A 34 -7.20 1.71 -7.35
C LYS A 34 -7.50 2.18 -5.94
N LEU A 35 -7.36 1.25 -4.99
CA LEU A 35 -7.51 1.53 -3.57
C LEU A 35 -6.40 0.82 -2.79
N LEU A 36 -6.31 1.12 -1.51
CA LEU A 36 -5.30 0.51 -0.66
C LEU A 36 -5.83 0.23 0.73
N SER A 37 -5.13 -0.64 1.46
CA SER A 37 -5.26 -0.76 2.90
C SER A 37 -3.91 -0.47 3.53
N GLY A 38 -3.92 0.18 4.67
CA GLY A 38 -2.67 0.56 5.33
C GLY A 38 -2.81 0.73 6.83
N GLY A 39 -1.67 0.73 7.51
CA GLY A 39 -1.61 0.97 8.95
C GLY A 39 -1.38 -0.26 9.80
N GLY A 40 -1.15 -1.43 9.19
CA GLY A 40 -0.77 -2.62 9.92
C GLY A 40 0.74 -2.69 10.16
N GLU A 41 1.16 -3.65 10.97
CA GLU A 41 2.57 -3.91 11.19
C GLU A 41 3.18 -4.80 10.11
N LEU A 42 2.33 -5.55 9.39
CA LEU A 42 2.75 -6.46 8.32
C LEU A 42 1.94 -6.18 7.05
N HIS A 43 2.62 -6.26 5.90
CA HIS A 43 1.92 -6.16 4.62
C HIS A 43 0.87 -7.26 4.45
N ALA A 44 1.15 -8.47 4.97
CA ALA A 44 0.22 -9.58 4.89
C ALA A 44 -1.12 -9.29 5.57
N ASP A 45 -1.10 -8.56 6.68
CA ASP A 45 -2.32 -8.18 7.37
C ASP A 45 -3.14 -7.18 6.55
N CYS A 46 -2.46 -6.26 5.88
CA CYS A 46 -3.11 -5.31 4.97
C CYS A 46 -3.73 -6.03 3.77
N GLU A 47 -3.01 -7.02 3.22
CA GLU A 47 -3.52 -7.85 2.12
C GLU A 47 -4.79 -8.58 2.51
N GLN A 48 -4.82 -9.18 3.70
CA GLN A 48 -5.99 -9.91 4.19
C GLN A 48 -7.24 -9.03 4.24
N ILE A 49 -7.08 -7.78 4.66
CA ILE A 49 -8.19 -6.84 4.71
C ILE A 49 -8.76 -6.59 3.31
N LEU A 50 -7.89 -6.41 2.31
CA LEU A 50 -8.34 -6.22 0.92
C LEU A 50 -9.00 -7.47 0.35
N LEU A 51 -8.46 -8.65 0.66
CA LEU A 51 -9.06 -9.91 0.20
C LEU A 51 -10.47 -10.09 0.75
N LYS A 52 -10.68 -9.76 2.01
CA LYS A 52 -12.02 -9.80 2.63
C LYS A 52 -12.96 -8.77 2.01
N ASP A 53 -12.40 -7.67 1.50
CA ASP A 53 -13.19 -6.61 0.85
C ASP A 53 -13.51 -6.93 -0.61
N GLY A 54 -13.05 -8.04 -1.14
CA GLY A 54 -13.35 -8.48 -2.49
C GLY A 54 -12.24 -8.29 -3.51
N SER A 55 -11.04 -7.86 -3.10
CA SER A 55 -9.90 -7.74 -4.00
C SER A 55 -9.41 -9.12 -4.44
N GLN A 56 -8.85 -9.18 -5.65
CA GLN A 56 -8.20 -10.39 -6.15
C GLN A 56 -6.71 -10.33 -5.82
N GLN A 57 -6.17 -11.43 -5.30
CA GLN A 57 -4.79 -11.46 -4.84
C GLN A 57 -3.79 -11.06 -5.94
N ASP A 58 -4.06 -11.45 -7.18
CA ASP A 58 -3.17 -11.13 -8.32
C ASP A 58 -3.05 -9.63 -8.56
N GLN A 59 -3.96 -8.83 -8.06
CA GLN A 59 -3.97 -7.38 -8.23
C GLN A 59 -3.41 -6.64 -7.01
N ILE A 60 -3.09 -7.35 -5.93
CA ILE A 60 -2.63 -6.71 -4.69
C ILE A 60 -1.10 -6.75 -4.61
N TRP A 61 -0.49 -5.60 -4.36
CA TRP A 61 0.96 -5.47 -4.22
C TRP A 61 1.29 -4.75 -2.93
N GLY A 62 2.35 -5.20 -2.25
CA GLY A 62 2.83 -4.56 -1.04
C GLY A 62 3.75 -3.39 -1.35
N ALA A 63 3.60 -2.31 -0.59
CA ALA A 63 4.42 -1.13 -0.73
C ALA A 63 4.50 -0.40 0.61
N ASP A 64 5.34 0.63 0.65
CA ASP A 64 5.50 1.50 1.81
C ASP A 64 5.32 2.94 1.39
N TRP A 65 4.61 3.70 2.21
CA TRP A 65 4.45 5.14 2.03
C TRP A 65 5.23 5.88 3.10
N TYR A 66 6.11 6.79 2.66
CA TYR A 66 6.94 7.62 3.54
C TYR A 66 6.44 9.06 3.48
N PRO A 67 5.55 9.48 4.38
CA PRO A 67 4.93 10.81 4.28
C PRO A 67 5.90 11.96 4.53
N PHE A 68 6.97 11.73 5.29
CA PHE A 68 7.92 12.81 5.60
C PHE A 68 8.67 13.31 4.37
N ASN A 69 8.93 12.44 3.40
CA ASN A 69 9.59 12.85 2.15
C ASN A 69 8.76 12.52 0.90
N GLN A 70 7.55 12.02 1.08
CA GLN A 70 6.61 11.76 -0.02
C GLN A 70 7.17 10.76 -1.04
N THR A 71 7.77 9.68 -0.55
CA THR A 71 8.34 8.62 -1.40
C THR A 71 7.64 7.29 -1.19
N VAL A 72 7.80 6.40 -2.18
CA VAL A 72 7.21 5.07 -2.20
C VAL A 72 8.33 4.03 -2.18
N GLY A 73 8.19 3.01 -1.31
CA GLY A 73 9.01 1.81 -1.36
C GLY A 73 8.20 0.68 -1.98
N HIS A 74 8.85 -0.17 -2.79
CA HIS A 74 8.17 -1.25 -3.53
C HIS A 74 8.63 -2.63 -3.05
N GLU A 75 8.89 -2.79 -1.76
CA GLU A 75 9.48 -4.02 -1.23
C GLU A 75 8.57 -4.62 -0.16
N SER A 76 8.21 -5.90 -0.33
CA SER A 76 7.40 -6.64 0.60
C SER A 76 7.48 -8.13 0.30
N ILE A 77 7.39 -8.96 1.35
CA ILE A 77 7.34 -10.42 1.19
C ILE A 77 6.13 -10.83 0.35
N ILE A 78 5.00 -10.13 0.45
CA ILE A 78 3.81 -10.49 -0.34
C ILE A 78 4.01 -10.32 -1.84
N ASN A 79 5.06 -9.61 -2.26
CA ASN A 79 5.37 -9.41 -3.67
C ASN A 79 6.07 -10.62 -4.30
N ILE A 80 6.54 -11.56 -3.49
CA ILE A 80 7.17 -12.78 -4.02
C ILE A 80 6.07 -13.67 -4.58
N ARG A 81 5.91 -13.62 -5.92
CA ARG A 81 4.87 -14.35 -6.64
C ARG A 81 5.44 -14.93 -7.94
N PRO A 82 6.06 -16.12 -7.86
CA PRO A 82 6.64 -16.74 -9.07
C PRO A 82 5.61 -16.92 -10.19
N ARG A 83 4.34 -17.19 -9.84
CA ARG A 83 3.24 -17.34 -10.78
C ARG A 83 3.01 -16.07 -11.62
N LEU A 84 3.30 -14.91 -11.05
CA LEU A 84 3.19 -13.62 -11.73
C LEU A 84 4.54 -13.11 -12.24
N ASN A 85 5.52 -14.01 -12.27
CA ASN A 85 6.88 -13.71 -12.73
C ASN A 85 7.58 -12.63 -11.88
N ASN A 86 7.20 -12.55 -10.60
CA ASN A 86 7.87 -11.66 -9.64
C ASN A 86 8.51 -12.52 -8.54
N ARG A 87 9.83 -12.71 -8.61
CA ARG A 87 10.57 -13.63 -7.74
C ARG A 87 11.38 -12.91 -6.66
N SER A 88 11.16 -11.63 -6.51
CA SER A 88 11.84 -10.76 -5.54
C SER A 88 10.82 -10.15 -4.59
N MET A 89 11.27 -9.68 -3.44
CA MET A 89 10.45 -8.83 -2.57
C MET A 89 10.15 -7.49 -3.25
N GLU A 90 11.04 -7.03 -4.13
CA GLU A 90 10.77 -5.84 -4.91
C GLU A 90 9.78 -6.14 -6.04
N ILE A 91 8.94 -5.17 -6.35
CA ILE A 91 8.11 -5.23 -7.55
C ILE A 91 9.04 -5.02 -8.73
N GLN A 92 9.21 -6.05 -9.56
CA GLN A 92 10.19 -6.04 -10.65
C GLN A 92 9.68 -5.36 -11.92
N SER A 93 8.37 -5.39 -12.17
CA SER A 93 7.77 -4.76 -13.33
C SER A 93 7.72 -3.25 -13.18
N PRO A 94 8.34 -2.47 -14.06
CA PRO A 94 8.23 -1.01 -14.03
C PRO A 94 6.79 -0.53 -14.18
N CYS A 95 5.98 -1.23 -14.97
CA CYS A 95 4.58 -0.90 -15.17
C CYS A 95 3.78 -1.04 -13.86
N ILE A 96 3.97 -2.15 -13.14
CA ILE A 96 3.29 -2.37 -11.86
C ILE A 96 3.76 -1.36 -10.81
N ARG A 97 5.07 -1.08 -10.77
CA ARG A 97 5.62 -0.07 -9.85
C ARG A 97 4.96 1.29 -10.09
N GLU A 98 4.80 1.66 -11.34
CA GLU A 98 4.16 2.93 -11.70
C GLU A 98 2.70 2.95 -11.25
N GLN A 99 1.96 1.87 -11.48
CA GLN A 99 0.56 1.77 -11.05
C GLN A 99 0.42 1.85 -9.53
N VAL A 100 1.29 1.18 -8.79
CA VAL A 100 1.30 1.23 -7.32
C VAL A 100 1.59 2.65 -6.85
N SER A 101 2.61 3.29 -7.40
CA SER A 101 2.98 4.65 -7.03
C SER A 101 1.85 5.63 -7.33
N GLU A 102 1.19 5.49 -8.47
CA GLU A 102 0.08 6.34 -8.86
C GLU A 102 -1.07 6.28 -7.85
N VAL A 103 -1.44 5.07 -7.41
CA VAL A 103 -2.49 4.91 -6.40
C VAL A 103 -2.07 5.60 -5.09
N LEU A 104 -0.82 5.39 -4.67
CA LEU A 104 -0.32 5.99 -3.43
C LEU A 104 -0.29 7.52 -3.48
N TYR A 105 0.23 8.10 -4.56
CA TYR A 105 0.26 9.54 -4.68
C TYR A 105 -1.14 10.15 -4.79
N ASN A 106 -2.06 9.47 -5.46
CA ASN A 106 -3.44 9.95 -5.58
C ASN A 106 -4.18 9.93 -4.24
N LEU A 107 -3.96 8.91 -3.42
CA LEU A 107 -4.72 8.73 -2.19
C LEU A 107 -4.02 9.31 -0.95
N LEU A 108 -2.70 9.32 -0.92
CA LEU A 108 -1.91 9.73 0.26
C LEU A 108 -1.02 10.93 0.02
N GLY A 109 -0.68 11.23 -1.24
CA GLY A 109 0.28 12.29 -1.55
C GLY A 109 -0.19 13.67 -1.10
N GLY A 110 0.67 14.38 -0.38
CA GLY A 110 0.38 15.74 0.08
C GLY A 110 -0.61 15.85 1.24
N VAL A 111 -1.13 14.73 1.75
CA VAL A 111 -2.08 14.77 2.87
C VAL A 111 -1.35 15.14 4.15
N GLN A 112 -1.84 16.16 4.85
CA GLN A 112 -1.28 16.57 6.14
C GLN A 112 -1.67 15.56 7.21
N TRP A 113 -0.78 15.35 8.19
CA TRP A 113 -1.03 14.40 9.29
C TRP A 113 -0.64 14.95 10.65
N ARG A 114 -0.13 16.17 10.69
CA ARG A 114 0.29 16.86 11.91
C ARG A 114 -0.63 18.00 12.26
#